data_1c54eb1ee62ffd0e8dce85bd5a477a8a
#
_entry.id   1c54eb1ee62ffd0e8dce85bd5a477a8a
#
_cell.length_a   1.000
_cell.length_b   1.000
_cell.length_c   1.000
_cell.angle_alpha   90.00
_cell.angle_beta   90.00
_cell.angle_gamma   90.00
#
_symmetry.space_group_name_H-M   'P 1'
#
loop_
_entity.id
_entity.type
_entity.pdbx_description
1 polymer ?
#
loop_
_entity_poly.entity_id
_entity_poly.type
_entity_poly.pdbx_seq_one_letter_code
_entity_poly.pdbx_strand_id
1 'polypeptide(L)'
;MTNERRLPDGRVELINTTRIEASTLYNHDLAPVPISQRNWSTYNYAALWISMAHCIPTYMLASGLMASGMNWRQAIFTILLGNTIVLIPILLNSHPGTKYGIPFPVFARAAYGTLGSNVPALMRALVACGWFGIQAWIGGEAVHTLLRTVMPSWPT
;
A
#
# COMPACT_ATOMS: atom_id res chain seq x y z
N MET A 1 23.75 26.29 -7.09
CA MET A 1 23.43 25.97 -5.69
C MET A 1 22.41 24.85 -5.70
N THR A 2 22.76 23.71 -5.13
CA THR A 2 21.88 22.52 -5.06
C THR A 2 20.68 22.83 -4.17
N ASN A 3 19.50 22.79 -4.73
CA ASN A 3 18.23 23.05 -4.01
C ASN A 3 17.81 21.87 -3.12
N GLU A 4 18.76 20.98 -2.83
CA GLU A 4 18.54 19.72 -2.11
C GLU A 4 19.46 19.65 -0.88
N ARG A 5 18.88 19.28 0.25
CA ARG A 5 19.60 18.89 1.46
C ARG A 5 19.60 17.37 1.56
N ARG A 6 20.78 16.76 1.56
CA ARG A 6 20.93 15.33 1.82
C ARG A 6 21.31 15.10 3.27
N LEU A 7 20.58 14.23 3.94
CA LEU A 7 20.86 13.82 5.30
C LEU A 7 21.85 12.65 5.34
N PRO A 8 22.52 12.42 6.48
CA PRO A 8 23.45 11.27 6.64
C PRO A 8 22.80 9.91 6.43
N ASP A 9 21.49 9.80 6.67
CA ASP A 9 20.68 8.59 6.48
C ASP A 9 20.23 8.36 5.02
N GLY A 10 20.66 9.21 4.08
CA GLY A 10 20.34 9.12 2.66
C GLY A 10 19.00 9.75 2.25
N ARG A 11 18.21 10.28 3.17
CA ARG A 11 16.98 11.01 2.87
C ARG A 11 17.31 12.37 2.23
N VAL A 12 16.43 12.82 1.35
CA VAL A 12 16.60 14.08 0.62
C VAL A 12 15.42 14.99 0.89
N GLU A 13 15.70 16.27 1.11
CA GLU A 13 14.72 17.32 1.30
C GLU A 13 14.97 18.47 0.32
N LEU A 14 13.90 19.04 -0.22
CA LEU A 14 13.96 20.27 -1.00
C LEU A 14 14.00 21.47 -0.05
N ILE A 15 15.03 22.31 -0.19
CA ILE A 15 15.20 23.51 0.66
C ILE A 15 14.27 24.65 0.21
N ASN A 16 14.09 24.78 -1.10
CA ASN A 16 13.28 25.85 -1.67
C ASN A 16 12.19 25.26 -2.56
N THR A 17 10.95 25.39 -2.15
CA THR A 17 9.74 24.92 -2.84
C THR A 17 9.09 25.97 -3.73
N THR A 18 9.51 27.25 -3.65
CA THR A 18 8.90 28.40 -4.33
C THR A 18 8.74 28.18 -5.84
N ARG A 19 9.75 27.55 -6.47
CA ARG A 19 9.71 27.25 -7.92
C ARG A 19 8.68 26.16 -8.26
N ILE A 20 8.46 25.24 -7.36
CA ILE A 20 7.49 24.14 -7.52
C ILE A 20 6.09 24.66 -7.27
N GLU A 21 5.93 25.51 -6.24
CA GLU A 21 4.67 26.14 -5.86
C GLU A 21 4.15 27.11 -6.94
N ALA A 22 5.04 27.76 -7.69
CA ALA A 22 4.69 28.61 -8.82
C ALA A 22 4.20 27.83 -10.06
N SER A 23 4.29 26.50 -10.06
CA SER A 23 3.84 25.68 -11.18
C SER A 23 2.32 25.54 -11.17
N THR A 24 1.69 25.63 -12.36
CA THR A 24 0.25 25.35 -12.54
C THR A 24 -0.14 23.90 -12.23
N LEU A 25 0.85 23.00 -12.15
CA LEU A 25 0.67 21.58 -11.82
C LEU A 25 0.91 21.28 -10.33
N TYR A 26 1.18 22.34 -9.53
CA TYR A 26 1.36 22.18 -8.10
C TYR A 26 0.02 21.87 -7.42
N ASN A 27 0.08 20.88 -6.52
CA ASN A 27 -1.01 20.58 -5.61
C ASN A 27 -0.39 20.33 -4.23
N HIS A 28 -0.91 21.00 -3.22
CA HIS A 28 -0.45 20.90 -1.84
C HIS A 28 -0.50 19.44 -1.31
N ASP A 29 -1.54 18.70 -1.66
CA ASP A 29 -1.72 17.31 -1.22
C ASP A 29 -0.72 16.34 -1.87
N LEU A 30 -0.08 16.75 -2.97
CA LEU A 30 0.93 15.98 -3.69
C LEU A 30 2.35 16.52 -3.47
N ALA A 31 2.49 17.56 -2.64
CA ALA A 31 3.79 18.14 -2.33
C ALA A 31 4.69 17.15 -1.58
N PRO A 32 6.03 17.25 -1.75
CA PRO A 32 6.95 16.42 -0.99
C PRO A 32 6.80 16.68 0.52
N VAL A 33 6.67 15.61 1.28
CA VAL A 33 6.54 15.70 2.74
C VAL A 33 7.87 16.18 3.33
N PRO A 34 7.89 17.22 4.17
CA PRO A 34 9.12 17.70 4.82
C PRO A 34 9.66 16.66 5.80
N ILE A 35 10.97 16.67 6.05
CA ILE A 35 11.63 15.67 6.90
C ILE A 35 11.08 15.68 8.33
N SER A 36 10.69 16.85 8.84
CA SER A 36 10.09 16.99 10.18
C SER A 36 8.81 16.14 10.36
N GLN A 37 8.11 15.84 9.28
CA GLN A 37 6.88 15.04 9.28
C GLN A 37 7.14 13.56 8.93
N ARG A 38 8.36 13.20 8.47
CA ARG A 38 8.74 11.80 8.14
C ARG A 38 9.24 11.08 9.39
N ASN A 39 8.36 10.82 10.33
CA ASN A 39 8.67 10.26 11.65
C ASN A 39 8.44 8.74 11.76
N TRP A 40 8.08 8.09 10.65
CA TRP A 40 7.87 6.65 10.65
C TRP A 40 9.19 5.89 10.82
N SER A 41 9.21 5.01 11.82
CA SER A 41 10.30 4.09 12.10
C SER A 41 10.06 2.72 11.45
N THR A 42 11.06 1.85 11.49
CA THR A 42 10.93 0.45 11.06
C THR A 42 9.78 -0.27 11.76
N TYR A 43 9.52 0.05 13.04
CA TYR A 43 8.40 -0.50 13.78
C TYR A 43 7.05 -0.12 13.16
N ASN A 44 6.87 1.14 12.76
CA ASN A 44 5.63 1.62 12.17
C ASN A 44 5.34 0.90 10.83
N TYR A 45 6.39 0.72 10.01
CA TYR A 45 6.26 -0.05 8.76
C TYR A 45 5.95 -1.51 9.02
N ALA A 46 6.65 -2.15 9.97
CA ALA A 46 6.39 -3.54 10.33
C ALA A 46 4.96 -3.73 10.86
N ALA A 47 4.52 -2.86 11.77
CA ALA A 47 3.17 -2.90 12.33
C ALA A 47 2.09 -2.73 11.25
N LEU A 48 2.30 -1.78 10.30
CA LEU A 48 1.40 -1.59 9.16
C LEU A 48 1.29 -2.85 8.31
N TRP A 49 2.43 -3.43 7.91
CA TRP A 49 2.44 -4.62 7.06
C TRP A 49 1.87 -5.86 7.74
N ILE A 50 2.15 -6.06 9.02
CA ILE A 50 1.53 -7.12 9.82
C ILE A 50 0.02 -6.95 9.86
N SER A 51 -0.47 -5.73 10.12
CA SER A 51 -1.90 -5.41 10.13
C SER A 51 -2.57 -5.67 8.78
N MET A 52 -1.91 -5.30 7.67
CA MET A 52 -2.44 -5.53 6.32
C MET A 52 -2.45 -7.00 5.91
N ALA A 53 -1.44 -7.77 6.32
CA ALA A 53 -1.34 -9.19 6.02
C ALA A 53 -2.35 -10.02 6.83
N HIS A 54 -2.80 -9.50 7.98
CA HIS A 54 -3.72 -10.17 8.90
C HIS A 54 -5.17 -9.99 8.46
N CYS A 55 -5.54 -10.60 7.35
CA CYS A 55 -6.88 -10.48 6.78
C CYS A 55 -7.42 -11.84 6.31
N ILE A 56 -8.74 -11.98 6.30
CA ILE A 56 -9.42 -13.25 5.96
C ILE A 56 -9.03 -13.76 4.56
N PRO A 57 -8.95 -12.93 3.50
CA PRO A 57 -8.51 -13.40 2.19
C PRO A 57 -7.12 -14.06 2.18
N THR A 58 -6.20 -13.61 3.03
CA THR A 58 -4.87 -14.23 3.15
C THR A 58 -4.97 -15.64 3.75
N TYR A 59 -5.83 -15.84 4.75
CA TYR A 59 -6.08 -17.17 5.31
C TYR A 59 -6.79 -18.09 4.32
N MET A 60 -7.77 -17.57 3.58
CA MET A 60 -8.48 -18.30 2.55
C MET A 60 -7.56 -18.75 1.40
N LEU A 61 -6.49 -17.99 1.12
CA LEU A 61 -5.51 -18.39 0.11
C LEU A 61 -4.86 -19.71 0.46
N ALA A 62 -4.43 -19.92 1.70
CA ALA A 62 -3.81 -21.16 2.14
C ALA A 62 -4.81 -22.35 2.04
N SER A 63 -6.05 -22.18 2.51
CA SER A 63 -7.08 -23.21 2.42
C SER A 63 -7.46 -23.51 0.98
N GLY A 64 -7.51 -22.52 0.08
CA GLY A 64 -7.77 -22.70 -1.35
C GLY A 64 -6.68 -23.52 -2.05
N LEU A 65 -5.40 -23.29 -1.75
CA LEU A 65 -4.28 -24.06 -2.27
C LEU A 65 -4.36 -25.52 -1.80
N MET A 66 -4.73 -25.74 -0.54
CA MET A 66 -4.93 -27.09 0.00
C MET A 66 -6.13 -27.80 -0.65
N ALA A 67 -7.23 -27.10 -0.88
CA ALA A 67 -8.39 -27.61 -1.60
C ALA A 67 -8.06 -27.97 -3.07
N SER A 68 -7.07 -27.30 -3.66
CA SER A 68 -6.54 -27.59 -5.01
C SER A 68 -5.57 -28.76 -5.04
N GLY A 69 -5.37 -29.48 -3.92
CA GLY A 69 -4.55 -30.68 -3.83
C GLY A 69 -3.14 -30.49 -3.28
N MET A 70 -2.77 -29.29 -2.85
CA MET A 70 -1.49 -29.07 -2.17
C MET A 70 -1.54 -29.56 -0.73
N ASN A 71 -0.45 -30.16 -0.26
CA ASN A 71 -0.31 -30.37 1.17
C ASN A 71 0.05 -29.06 1.89
N TRP A 72 -0.14 -29.00 3.21
CA TRP A 72 0.07 -27.78 3.98
C TRP A 72 1.49 -27.19 3.85
N ARG A 73 2.52 -28.04 3.71
CA ARG A 73 3.92 -27.60 3.52
C ARG A 73 4.11 -26.92 2.18
N GLN A 74 3.55 -27.50 1.12
CA GLN A 74 3.57 -26.91 -0.23
C GLN A 74 2.83 -25.59 -0.25
N ALA A 75 1.65 -25.49 0.37
CA ALA A 75 0.87 -24.26 0.44
C ALA A 75 1.65 -23.14 1.13
N ILE A 76 2.24 -23.40 2.30
CA ILE A 76 3.05 -22.41 3.03
C ILE A 76 4.27 -22.00 2.21
N PHE A 77 4.99 -22.96 1.62
CA PHE A 77 6.18 -22.64 0.81
C PHE A 77 5.84 -21.80 -0.41
N THR A 78 4.74 -22.12 -1.09
CA THR A 78 4.25 -21.37 -2.26
C THR A 78 3.90 -19.93 -1.89
N ILE A 79 3.20 -19.73 -0.77
CA ILE A 79 2.85 -18.40 -0.26
C ILE A 79 4.12 -17.61 0.11
N LEU A 80 5.06 -18.25 0.81
CA LEU A 80 6.34 -17.62 1.19
C LEU A 80 7.13 -17.22 -0.05
N LEU A 81 7.24 -18.11 -1.03
CA LEU A 81 7.96 -17.84 -2.27
C LEU A 81 7.30 -16.68 -3.05
N GLY A 82 5.98 -16.70 -3.21
CA GLY A 82 5.24 -15.64 -3.87
C GLY A 82 5.44 -14.28 -3.20
N ASN A 83 5.32 -14.22 -1.87
CA ASN A 83 5.58 -12.99 -1.12
C ASN A 83 7.03 -12.52 -1.22
N THR A 84 8.00 -13.43 -1.26
CA THR A 84 9.42 -13.09 -1.45
C THR A 84 9.67 -12.49 -2.83
N ILE A 85 9.05 -13.03 -3.87
CA ILE A 85 9.16 -12.48 -5.23
C ILE A 85 8.54 -11.07 -5.28
N VAL A 86 7.36 -10.88 -4.71
CA VAL A 86 6.65 -9.59 -4.68
C VAL A 86 7.37 -8.55 -3.83
N LEU A 87 8.14 -8.95 -2.84
CA LEU A 87 8.91 -8.05 -1.99
C LEU A 87 9.86 -7.16 -2.81
N ILE A 88 10.48 -7.70 -3.87
CA ILE A 88 11.44 -6.95 -4.71
C ILE A 88 10.77 -5.72 -5.35
N PRO A 89 9.69 -5.83 -6.14
CA PRO A 89 9.03 -4.66 -6.72
C PRO A 89 8.42 -3.73 -5.67
N ILE A 90 7.96 -4.25 -4.52
CA ILE A 90 7.45 -3.41 -3.42
C ILE A 90 8.57 -2.53 -2.87
N LEU A 91 9.76 -3.07 -2.61
CA LEU A 91 10.91 -2.29 -2.13
C LEU A 91 11.35 -1.23 -3.15
N LEU A 92 11.38 -1.57 -4.43
CA LEU A 92 11.71 -0.61 -5.49
C LEU A 92 10.69 0.53 -5.57
N ASN A 93 9.41 0.24 -5.46
CA ASN A 93 8.34 1.24 -5.48
C ASN A 93 8.27 2.10 -4.20
N SER A 94 8.67 1.56 -3.05
CA SER A 94 8.64 2.29 -1.78
C SER A 94 9.84 3.24 -1.62
N HIS A 95 10.96 2.95 -2.28
CA HIS A 95 12.21 3.71 -2.16
C HIS A 95 12.05 5.22 -2.43
N PRO A 96 11.39 5.68 -3.53
CA PRO A 96 11.18 7.10 -3.77
C PRO A 96 10.35 7.79 -2.68
N GLY A 97 9.34 7.12 -2.15
CA GLY A 97 8.51 7.64 -1.06
C GLY A 97 9.30 7.87 0.21
N THR A 98 10.11 6.92 0.63
CA THR A 98 10.94 7.02 1.83
C THR A 98 12.08 8.01 1.68
N LYS A 99 12.75 8.02 0.52
CA LYS A 99 13.91 8.86 0.25
C LYS A 99 13.55 10.33 0.01
N TYR A 100 12.56 10.59 -0.82
CA TYR A 100 12.21 11.95 -1.27
C TYR A 100 10.92 12.46 -0.63
N GLY A 101 10.14 11.62 0.04
CA GLY A 101 8.84 12.00 0.62
C GLY A 101 7.76 12.31 -0.41
N ILE A 102 7.86 11.74 -1.61
CA ILE A 102 6.91 11.97 -2.70
C ILE A 102 5.85 10.87 -2.76
N PRO A 103 4.58 11.20 -3.03
CA PRO A 103 3.53 10.22 -3.23
C PRO A 103 3.64 9.52 -4.59
N PHE A 104 3.01 8.35 -4.70
CA PHE A 104 3.05 7.51 -5.90
C PHE A 104 2.67 8.25 -7.20
N PRO A 105 1.62 9.09 -7.27
CA PRO A 105 1.28 9.80 -8.51
C PRO A 105 2.39 10.73 -9.00
N VAL A 106 3.12 11.36 -8.08
CA VAL A 106 4.26 12.22 -8.42
C VAL A 106 5.44 11.39 -8.92
N PHE A 107 5.73 10.28 -8.27
CA PHE A 107 6.75 9.34 -8.73
C PHE A 107 6.43 8.78 -10.12
N ALA A 108 5.17 8.41 -10.38
CA ALA A 108 4.73 7.89 -11.67
C ALA A 108 4.92 8.90 -12.83
N ARG A 109 4.94 10.22 -12.54
CA ARG A 109 5.21 11.25 -13.57
C ARG A 109 6.59 11.10 -14.22
N ALA A 110 7.56 10.55 -13.50
CA ALA A 110 8.90 10.33 -14.06
C ALA A 110 8.90 9.31 -15.21
N ALA A 111 8.02 8.31 -15.17
CA ALA A 111 7.92 7.26 -16.18
C ALA A 111 6.84 7.53 -17.23
N TYR A 112 5.69 8.10 -16.82
CA TYR A 112 4.49 8.24 -17.66
C TYR A 112 4.19 9.68 -18.08
N GLY A 113 4.98 10.66 -17.63
CA GLY A 113 4.67 12.08 -17.80
C GLY A 113 3.52 12.54 -16.92
N THR A 114 3.18 13.83 -17.00
CA THR A 114 2.17 14.45 -16.13
C THR A 114 0.75 13.97 -16.38
N LEU A 115 0.35 13.79 -17.63
CA LEU A 115 -0.97 13.27 -17.99
C LEU A 115 -1.03 11.75 -17.88
N GLY A 116 0.00 11.05 -18.37
CA GLY A 116 0.05 9.58 -18.36
C GLY A 116 0.07 8.98 -16.96
N SER A 117 0.59 9.69 -15.96
CA SER A 117 0.60 9.22 -14.56
C SER A 117 -0.79 9.07 -13.94
N ASN A 118 -1.82 9.70 -14.52
CA ASN A 118 -3.20 9.52 -14.08
C ASN A 118 -3.70 8.08 -14.32
N VAL A 119 -3.23 7.41 -15.37
CA VAL A 119 -3.64 6.03 -15.67
C VAL A 119 -3.26 5.07 -14.54
N PRO A 120 -1.98 4.91 -14.16
CA PRO A 120 -1.62 4.03 -13.06
C PRO A 120 -2.19 4.50 -11.71
N ALA A 121 -2.40 5.80 -11.50
CA ALA A 121 -3.04 6.31 -10.29
C ALA A 121 -4.52 5.89 -10.20
N LEU A 122 -5.29 6.00 -11.28
CA LEU A 122 -6.68 5.55 -11.35
C LEU A 122 -6.80 4.03 -11.24
N MET A 123 -5.93 3.28 -11.92
CA MET A 123 -5.90 1.82 -11.79
C MET A 123 -5.64 1.38 -10.35
N ARG A 124 -4.72 2.04 -9.66
CA ARG A 124 -4.47 1.77 -8.24
C ARG A 124 -5.69 2.07 -7.38
N ALA A 125 -6.40 3.16 -7.64
CA ALA A 125 -7.63 3.50 -6.94
C ALA A 125 -8.72 2.45 -7.16
N LEU A 126 -8.93 1.99 -8.39
CA LEU A 126 -9.89 0.93 -8.72
C LEU A 126 -9.57 -0.38 -8.00
N VAL A 127 -8.30 -0.79 -7.99
CA VAL A 127 -7.86 -1.99 -7.25
C VAL A 127 -8.09 -1.83 -5.75
N ALA A 128 -7.82 -0.64 -5.19
CA ALA A 128 -8.08 -0.37 -3.78
C ALA A 128 -9.58 -0.43 -3.44
N CYS A 129 -10.45 0.10 -4.31
CA CYS A 129 -11.91 -0.03 -4.17
C CYS A 129 -12.37 -1.49 -4.22
N GLY A 130 -11.79 -2.29 -5.15
CA GLY A 130 -12.07 -3.73 -5.22
C GLY A 130 -11.71 -4.47 -3.94
N TRP A 131 -10.52 -4.23 -3.40
CA TRP A 131 -10.08 -4.79 -2.12
C TRP A 131 -10.97 -4.35 -0.95
N PHE A 132 -11.35 -3.07 -0.90
CA PHE A 132 -12.27 -2.56 0.09
C PHE A 132 -13.63 -3.28 0.02
N GLY A 133 -14.17 -3.46 -1.19
CA GLY A 133 -15.43 -4.17 -1.40
C GLY A 133 -15.37 -5.62 -0.91
N ILE A 134 -14.30 -6.37 -1.22
CA ILE A 134 -14.09 -7.74 -0.75
C ILE A 134 -14.02 -7.79 0.78
N GLN A 135 -13.27 -6.90 1.39
CA GLN A 135 -13.13 -6.86 2.85
C GLN A 135 -14.44 -6.47 3.55
N ALA A 136 -15.18 -5.53 2.99
CA ALA A 136 -16.50 -5.13 3.51
C ALA A 136 -17.50 -6.27 3.40
N TRP A 137 -17.54 -7.00 2.29
CA TRP A 137 -18.39 -8.17 2.10
C TRP A 137 -18.10 -9.25 3.14
N ILE A 138 -16.84 -9.69 3.26
CA ILE A 138 -16.44 -10.74 4.19
C ILE A 138 -16.68 -10.31 5.65
N GLY A 139 -16.41 -9.03 5.97
CA GLY A 139 -16.70 -8.46 7.29
C GLY A 139 -18.18 -8.47 7.59
N GLY A 140 -19.03 -8.14 6.62
CA GLY A 140 -20.48 -8.21 6.72
C GLY A 140 -20.98 -9.62 6.99
N GLU A 141 -20.46 -10.63 6.27
CA GLU A 141 -20.80 -12.05 6.51
C GLU A 141 -20.40 -12.51 7.92
N ALA A 142 -19.24 -12.10 8.40
CA ALA A 142 -18.79 -12.44 9.75
C ALA A 142 -19.72 -11.84 10.82
N VAL A 143 -20.10 -10.57 10.67
CA VAL A 143 -21.04 -9.89 11.56
C VAL A 143 -22.43 -10.55 11.50
N HIS A 144 -22.92 -10.85 10.30
CA HIS A 144 -24.20 -11.52 10.09
C HIS A 144 -24.23 -12.89 10.80
N THR A 145 -23.19 -13.69 10.64
CA THR A 145 -23.05 -15.00 11.28
C THR A 145 -23.05 -14.87 12.81
N LEU A 146 -22.33 -13.87 13.33
CA LEU A 146 -22.32 -13.60 14.77
C LEU A 146 -23.72 -13.23 15.29
N LEU A 147 -24.40 -12.33 14.58
CA LEU A 147 -25.76 -11.90 14.98
C LEU A 147 -26.75 -13.06 14.95
N ARG A 148 -26.69 -13.94 13.96
CA ARG A 148 -27.55 -15.15 13.92
C ARG A 148 -27.27 -16.11 15.06
N THR A 149 -26.04 -16.19 15.53
CA THR A 149 -25.68 -17.05 16.66
C THR A 149 -26.20 -16.50 17.98
N VAL A 150 -26.14 -15.18 18.15
CA VAL A 150 -26.57 -14.49 19.39
C VAL A 150 -28.07 -14.21 19.40
N MET A 151 -28.64 -13.93 18.24
CA MET A 151 -30.07 -13.59 18.06
C MET A 151 -30.67 -14.53 17.00
N PRO A 152 -31.27 -15.67 17.40
CA PRO A 152 -31.89 -16.64 16.46
C PRO A 152 -33.01 -16.06 15.59
N SER A 153 -33.62 -14.94 16.00
CA SER A 153 -34.63 -14.21 15.24
C SER A 153 -34.10 -13.26 14.18
N TRP A 154 -32.75 -13.16 14.02
CA TRP A 154 -32.15 -12.32 13.01
C TRP A 154 -32.47 -12.82 11.59
N PRO A 155 -32.94 -11.96 10.66
CA PRO A 155 -33.35 -12.37 9.32
C PRO A 155 -32.22 -13.01 8.51
N THR A 156 -32.59 -13.94 7.64
CA THR A 156 -31.69 -14.66 6.72
C THR A 156 -31.36 -13.82 5.51
#